data_76282b42e1ffc3eb00708a9f02fbd693
#
_entry.id   76282b42e1ffc3eb00708a9f02fbd693
#
_cell.length_a   1.000
_cell.length_b   1.000
_cell.length_c   1.000
_cell.angle_alpha   90.00
_cell.angle_beta   90.00
_cell.angle_gamma   90.00
#
_symmetry.space_group_name_H-M   'P 1'
#
loop_
_entity.id
_entity.type
_entity.pdbx_description
1 polymer ?
#
loop_
_entity_poly.entity_id
_entity_poly.type
_entity_poly.pdbx_seq_one_letter_code
_entity_poly.pdbx_strand_id
1 'polypeptide(L)'
;MSRLTDLLRAAKQLDPRLGEDLEAEIRPFQKRLPFGLNFERHAPEAVELAGHKVRKGSKVRVLPPRGSTERGDQRLWRVDAITGDAAQVSLHDGSSEEPEPVALDDLILVAEFRDRIYPVLRPDGTVERGGDKPFHTVINGENFHVLEQLTFTHAGSVDAIYIDPPYNSGARDWKYNNDYVEGDDLYRHSKWLAFMERRLKLAKRLLNPYDSVLIVTIDEKEYLRLGLLLEQTFPEAQIQMVP
;
A
#
# COMPACT_ATOMS: atom_id res chain seq x y z
N MET A 1 17.69 26.51 20.75
CA MET A 1 17.35 25.45 19.73
C MET A 1 16.92 24.20 20.49
N SER A 2 16.05 23.39 19.94
CA SER A 2 15.58 22.20 20.66
C SER A 2 16.59 21.07 20.49
N ARG A 3 16.67 20.15 21.48
CA ARG A 3 17.50 18.93 21.39
C ARG A 3 17.26 18.14 20.10
N LEU A 4 16.04 18.14 19.59
CA LEU A 4 15.69 17.51 18.32
C LEU A 4 16.40 18.15 17.12
N THR A 5 16.46 19.49 17.07
CA THR A 5 17.17 20.22 16.01
C THR A 5 18.66 19.90 16.01
N ASP A 6 19.24 19.74 17.19
CA ASP A 6 20.66 19.42 17.31
C ASP A 6 20.94 17.97 16.89
N LEU A 7 20.05 17.03 17.25
CA LEU A 7 20.13 15.63 16.82
C LEU A 7 19.97 15.48 15.29
N LEU A 8 19.02 16.19 14.68
CA LEU A 8 18.84 16.20 13.22
C LEU A 8 20.08 16.75 12.50
N ARG A 9 20.68 17.81 13.05
CA ARG A 9 21.92 18.35 12.50
C ARG A 9 23.05 17.34 12.57
N ALA A 10 23.21 16.65 13.71
CA ALA A 10 24.21 15.62 13.89
C ALA A 10 23.97 14.43 12.93
N ALA A 11 22.73 14.00 12.76
CA ALA A 11 22.36 12.94 11.80
C ALA A 11 22.74 13.34 10.37
N LYS A 12 22.44 14.57 9.94
CA LYS A 12 22.82 15.09 8.62
C LYS A 12 24.34 15.17 8.40
N GLN A 13 25.10 15.40 9.46
CA GLN A 13 26.57 15.42 9.38
C GLN A 13 27.16 14.02 9.23
N LEU A 14 26.54 13.01 9.85
CA LEU A 14 26.98 11.61 9.77
C LEU A 14 26.53 10.95 8.45
N ASP A 15 25.30 11.12 8.07
CA ASP A 15 24.70 10.63 6.82
C ASP A 15 23.67 11.66 6.33
N PRO A 16 23.99 12.44 5.27
CA PRO A 16 23.09 13.46 4.73
C PRO A 16 21.73 12.91 4.32
N ARG A 17 21.67 11.71 3.71
CA ARG A 17 20.41 11.08 3.26
C ARG A 17 19.54 10.67 4.43
N LEU A 18 20.13 9.99 5.40
CA LEU A 18 19.43 9.63 6.64
C LEU A 18 18.93 10.87 7.38
N GLY A 19 19.73 11.92 7.43
CA GLY A 19 19.35 13.17 8.07
C GLY A 19 18.20 13.89 7.37
N GLU A 20 18.16 13.88 6.04
CA GLU A 20 17.05 14.43 5.25
C GLU A 20 15.77 13.60 5.42
N ASP A 21 15.86 12.28 5.37
CA ASP A 21 14.73 11.38 5.59
C ASP A 21 14.14 11.57 7.00
N LEU A 22 14.99 11.62 8.03
CA LEU A 22 14.54 11.89 9.41
C LEU A 22 13.89 13.27 9.56
N GLU A 23 14.43 14.30 8.90
CA GLU A 23 13.79 15.63 8.94
C GLU A 23 12.44 15.63 8.25
N ALA A 24 12.30 14.93 7.11
CA ALA A 24 11.03 14.80 6.38
C ALA A 24 9.96 14.10 7.24
N GLU A 25 10.34 13.04 7.95
CA GLU A 25 9.45 12.32 8.86
C GLU A 25 9.07 13.12 10.11
N ILE A 26 9.99 13.92 10.66
CA ILE A 26 9.76 14.69 11.88
C ILE A 26 9.05 16.02 11.61
N ARG A 27 9.21 16.61 10.41
CA ARG A 27 8.59 17.90 10.06
C ARG A 27 7.07 17.99 10.32
N PRO A 28 6.24 16.95 10.03
CA PRO A 28 4.84 16.95 10.37
C PRO A 28 4.56 17.08 11.87
N PHE A 29 5.40 16.48 12.72
CA PHE A 29 5.24 16.53 14.18
C PHE A 29 5.67 17.87 14.79
N GLN A 30 6.52 18.63 14.11
CA GLN A 30 6.94 19.96 14.55
C GLN A 30 5.88 21.05 14.32
N LYS A 31 4.96 20.82 13.39
CA LYS A 31 3.81 21.70 13.20
C LYS A 31 2.83 21.47 14.34
N ARG A 32 2.44 22.51 15.05
CA ARG A 32 1.29 22.48 15.96
C ARG A 32 0.05 22.25 15.11
N LEU A 33 -0.35 20.98 14.97
CA LEU A 33 -1.58 20.60 14.31
C LEU A 33 -2.76 20.85 15.26
N PRO A 34 -3.93 21.20 14.74
CA PRO A 34 -5.18 21.14 15.51
C PRO A 34 -5.34 19.73 16.12
N PHE A 35 -6.15 19.64 17.17
CA PHE A 35 -6.51 18.33 17.74
C PHE A 35 -7.02 17.40 16.63
N GLY A 36 -6.54 16.15 16.61
CA GLY A 36 -6.91 15.15 15.62
C GLY A 36 -6.34 13.78 15.95
N LEU A 37 -6.62 12.81 15.10
CA LEU A 37 -6.11 11.45 15.22
C LEU A 37 -4.59 11.44 15.00
N ASN A 38 -3.85 10.95 15.99
CA ASN A 38 -2.41 10.73 15.90
C ASN A 38 -2.10 9.22 15.97
N PHE A 39 -1.37 8.71 15.00
CA PHE A 39 -0.98 7.30 14.94
C PHE A 39 0.37 7.15 14.24
N GLU A 40 1.01 6.01 14.48
CA GLU A 40 2.27 5.68 13.82
C GLU A 40 2.04 5.46 12.32
N ARG A 41 2.85 6.13 11.50
CA ARG A 41 2.83 5.97 10.06
C ARG A 41 3.78 4.87 9.66
N HIS A 42 3.22 3.73 9.37
CA HIS A 42 3.98 2.58 8.88
C HIS A 42 4.44 2.80 7.44
N ALA A 43 5.54 2.13 7.08
CA ALA A 43 6.01 2.10 5.70
C ALA A 43 4.91 1.55 4.76
N PRO A 44 4.81 2.05 3.52
CA PRO A 44 3.91 1.48 2.54
C PRO A 44 4.17 -0.01 2.32
N GLU A 45 3.13 -0.74 1.93
CA GLU A 45 3.21 -2.17 1.67
C GLU A 45 4.14 -2.48 0.48
N ALA A 46 4.89 -3.58 0.57
CA ALA A 46 5.55 -4.16 -0.57
C ALA A 46 4.52 -4.74 -1.54
N VAL A 47 4.77 -4.62 -2.84
CA VAL A 47 3.83 -4.98 -3.89
C VAL A 47 4.37 -6.15 -4.70
N GLU A 48 3.56 -7.19 -4.87
CA GLU A 48 3.85 -8.29 -5.78
C GLU A 48 3.46 -7.91 -7.21
N LEU A 49 4.44 -8.00 -8.11
CA LEU A 49 4.29 -7.61 -9.52
C LEU A 49 4.03 -8.85 -10.37
N ALA A 50 2.79 -9.36 -10.32
CA ALA A 50 2.39 -10.53 -11.10
C ALA A 50 2.56 -10.31 -12.62
N GLY A 51 2.99 -11.36 -13.32
CA GLY A 51 3.17 -11.32 -14.77
C GLY A 51 4.42 -10.57 -15.25
N HIS A 52 5.24 -10.03 -14.35
CA HIS A 52 6.51 -9.42 -14.70
C HIS A 52 7.62 -10.49 -14.80
N LYS A 53 8.49 -10.30 -15.81
CA LYS A 53 9.61 -11.24 -16.01
C LYS A 53 10.64 -11.10 -14.89
N VAL A 54 10.90 -12.19 -14.21
CA VAL A 54 12.02 -12.34 -13.29
C VAL A 54 13.34 -12.27 -14.05
N ARG A 55 14.31 -11.51 -13.53
CA ARG A 55 15.64 -11.31 -14.13
C ARG A 55 16.71 -11.47 -13.06
N LYS A 56 17.94 -11.67 -13.47
CA LYS A 56 19.08 -11.62 -12.55
C LYS A 56 19.09 -10.30 -11.79
N GLY A 57 19.25 -10.36 -10.47
CA GLY A 57 19.20 -9.22 -9.57
C GLY A 57 17.80 -8.81 -9.11
N SER A 58 16.75 -9.45 -9.63
CA SER A 58 15.37 -9.20 -9.18
C SER A 58 15.19 -9.58 -7.71
N LYS A 59 14.44 -8.78 -6.98
CA LYS A 59 13.87 -9.15 -5.67
C LYS A 59 12.63 -9.97 -5.92
N VAL A 60 12.54 -11.13 -5.31
CA VAL A 60 11.45 -12.07 -5.53
C VAL A 60 10.98 -12.67 -4.21
N ARG A 61 9.78 -13.23 -4.23
CA ARG A 61 9.24 -14.09 -3.20
C ARG A 61 8.96 -15.45 -3.80
N VAL A 62 9.16 -16.51 -3.02
CA VAL A 62 8.83 -17.87 -3.42
C VAL A 62 7.36 -18.12 -3.10
N LEU A 63 6.59 -18.45 -4.11
CA LEU A 63 5.16 -18.76 -3.97
C LEU A 63 4.98 -20.11 -3.28
N PRO A 64 3.90 -20.28 -2.49
CA PRO A 64 3.56 -21.59 -1.96
C PRO A 64 3.18 -22.56 -3.09
N PRO A 65 3.26 -23.88 -2.86
CA PRO A 65 2.82 -24.86 -3.85
C PRO A 65 1.42 -24.60 -4.36
N ARG A 66 1.18 -24.79 -5.64
CA ARG A 66 -0.12 -24.55 -6.28
C ARG A 66 -1.23 -25.35 -5.58
N GLY A 67 -2.30 -24.66 -5.20
CA GLY A 67 -3.43 -25.25 -4.47
C GLY A 67 -3.22 -25.37 -2.96
N SER A 68 -2.08 -24.97 -2.42
CA SER A 68 -1.86 -24.89 -0.98
C SER A 68 -2.52 -23.64 -0.42
N THR A 69 -3.15 -23.77 0.73
CA THR A 69 -3.64 -22.63 1.56
C THR A 69 -2.64 -22.29 2.67
N GLU A 70 -1.51 -22.97 2.71
CA GLU A 70 -0.46 -22.71 3.68
C GLU A 70 0.24 -21.37 3.38
N ARG A 71 0.81 -20.80 4.42
CA ARG A 71 1.60 -19.57 4.31
C ARG A 71 2.88 -19.89 3.54
N GLY A 72 3.07 -19.25 2.39
CA GLY A 72 4.33 -19.35 1.63
C GLY A 72 5.51 -18.70 2.36
N ASP A 73 6.71 -18.83 1.81
CA ASP A 73 7.91 -18.17 2.30
C ASP A 73 7.75 -16.65 2.23
N GLN A 74 7.79 -15.98 3.37
CA GLN A 74 7.63 -14.54 3.47
C GLN A 74 8.94 -13.76 3.31
N ARG A 75 10.08 -14.46 3.29
CA ARG A 75 11.40 -13.86 3.10
C ARG A 75 11.53 -13.29 1.70
N LEU A 76 12.33 -12.25 1.56
CA LEU A 76 12.71 -11.70 0.27
C LEU A 76 13.98 -12.39 -0.22
N TRP A 77 13.94 -12.82 -1.48
CA TRP A 77 15.02 -13.47 -2.16
C TRP A 77 15.55 -12.59 -3.30
N ARG A 78 16.79 -12.76 -3.64
CA ARG A 78 17.42 -12.13 -4.80
C ARG A 78 17.79 -13.21 -5.80
N VAL A 79 17.51 -12.97 -7.06
CA VAL A 79 17.89 -13.87 -8.16
C VAL A 79 19.36 -13.65 -8.51
N ASP A 80 20.18 -14.66 -8.30
CA ASP A 80 21.63 -14.62 -8.59
C ASP A 80 21.95 -15.07 -10.02
N ALA A 81 21.25 -16.10 -10.50
CA ALA A 81 21.39 -16.61 -11.87
C ALA A 81 20.09 -17.24 -12.35
N ILE A 82 19.91 -17.31 -13.66
CA ILE A 82 18.78 -18.00 -14.31
C ILE A 82 19.38 -19.01 -15.29
N THR A 83 18.93 -20.28 -15.20
CA THR A 83 19.33 -21.35 -16.09
C THR A 83 18.10 -22.12 -16.54
N GLY A 84 17.72 -21.97 -17.82
CA GLY A 84 16.48 -22.54 -18.34
C GLY A 84 15.25 -21.98 -17.61
N ASP A 85 14.41 -22.86 -17.05
CA ASP A 85 13.19 -22.51 -16.34
C ASP A 85 13.36 -22.39 -14.82
N ALA A 86 14.60 -22.37 -14.33
CA ALA A 86 14.92 -22.24 -12.91
C ALA A 86 15.84 -21.04 -12.63
N ALA A 87 15.68 -20.45 -11.45
CA ALA A 87 16.54 -19.41 -10.92
C ALA A 87 17.27 -19.90 -9.67
N GLN A 88 18.54 -19.55 -9.54
CA GLN A 88 19.26 -19.64 -8.27
C GLN A 88 18.94 -18.40 -7.46
N VAL A 89 18.42 -18.58 -6.26
CA VAL A 89 18.02 -17.47 -5.37
C VAL A 89 18.77 -17.53 -4.06
N SER A 90 19.17 -16.39 -3.54
CA SER A 90 19.76 -16.20 -2.21
C SER A 90 18.95 -15.22 -1.40
N LEU A 91 19.02 -15.28 -0.08
CA LEU A 91 18.31 -14.34 0.77
C LEU A 91 18.75 -12.88 0.51
N HIS A 92 17.77 -12.00 0.39
CA HIS A 92 18.02 -10.60 0.03
C HIS A 92 18.78 -9.82 1.12
N ASP A 93 18.67 -10.21 2.37
CA ASP A 93 19.34 -9.62 3.53
C ASP A 93 20.84 -9.98 3.64
N GLY A 94 21.31 -10.86 2.75
CA GLY A 94 22.70 -11.30 2.73
C GLY A 94 23.05 -12.35 3.78
N SER A 95 22.07 -12.92 4.47
CA SER A 95 22.30 -14.08 5.35
C SER A 95 22.82 -15.26 4.51
N SER A 96 23.79 -15.97 5.06
CA SER A 96 24.61 -16.96 4.33
C SER A 96 23.93 -18.35 4.19
N GLU A 97 22.70 -18.38 3.67
CA GLU A 97 22.14 -19.62 3.18
C GLU A 97 22.67 -19.89 1.76
N GLU A 98 22.96 -21.16 1.45
CA GLU A 98 23.39 -21.53 0.10
C GLU A 98 22.27 -21.21 -0.91
N PRO A 99 22.62 -20.73 -2.13
CA PRO A 99 21.63 -20.44 -3.15
C PRO A 99 20.78 -21.68 -3.48
N GLU A 100 19.47 -21.52 -3.46
CA GLU A 100 18.51 -22.57 -3.76
C GLU A 100 17.99 -22.46 -5.20
N PRO A 101 17.83 -23.58 -5.92
CA PRO A 101 17.18 -23.60 -7.22
C PRO A 101 15.65 -23.55 -7.04
N VAL A 102 14.99 -22.56 -7.64
CA VAL A 102 13.53 -22.42 -7.63
C VAL A 102 13.03 -22.25 -9.07
N ALA A 103 11.91 -22.89 -9.41
CA ALA A 103 11.30 -22.72 -10.72
C ALA A 103 10.84 -21.26 -10.92
N LEU A 104 11.03 -20.72 -12.13
CA LEU A 104 10.62 -19.32 -12.44
C LEU A 104 9.13 -19.10 -12.24
N ASP A 105 8.30 -20.12 -12.48
CA ASP A 105 6.85 -20.06 -12.28
C ASP A 105 6.42 -20.00 -10.81
N ASP A 106 7.31 -20.36 -9.90
CA ASP A 106 7.09 -20.30 -8.45
C ASP A 106 7.69 -19.03 -7.84
N LEU A 107 8.17 -18.10 -8.68
CA LEU A 107 8.72 -16.83 -8.25
C LEU A 107 7.78 -15.68 -8.63
N ILE A 108 7.57 -14.75 -7.70
CA ILE A 108 6.91 -13.48 -7.97
C ILE A 108 7.86 -12.33 -7.70
N LEU A 109 7.91 -11.37 -8.64
CA LEU A 109 8.69 -10.16 -8.46
C LEU A 109 8.07 -9.30 -7.36
N VAL A 110 8.91 -8.75 -6.48
CA VAL A 110 8.48 -7.88 -5.39
C VAL A 110 9.13 -6.50 -5.53
N ALA A 111 8.33 -5.48 -5.42
CA ALA A 111 8.78 -4.11 -5.24
C ALA A 111 8.51 -3.66 -3.80
N GLU A 112 9.55 -3.21 -3.12
CA GLU A 112 9.45 -2.61 -1.80
C GLU A 112 9.09 -1.12 -1.90
N PHE A 113 8.66 -0.50 -0.80
CA PHE A 113 8.25 0.91 -0.78
C PHE A 113 9.34 1.90 -1.25
N ARG A 114 10.61 1.53 -1.21
CA ARG A 114 11.73 2.33 -1.72
C ARG A 114 11.95 2.19 -3.23
N ASP A 115 11.37 1.16 -3.82
CA ASP A 115 11.50 0.91 -5.25
C ASP A 115 10.50 1.81 -6.00
N ARG A 116 10.95 2.48 -7.03
CA ARG A 116 10.05 3.30 -7.85
C ARG A 116 9.22 2.40 -8.74
N ILE A 117 7.91 2.39 -8.50
CA ILE A 117 6.93 1.71 -9.33
C ILE A 117 6.28 2.75 -10.25
N TYR A 118 6.19 2.42 -11.53
CA TYR A 118 5.48 3.21 -12.53
C TYR A 118 4.32 2.37 -13.06
N PRO A 119 3.17 2.36 -12.36
CA PRO A 119 2.02 1.58 -12.78
C PRO A 119 1.49 2.11 -14.12
N VAL A 120 0.98 1.23 -14.97
CA VAL A 120 0.38 1.56 -16.27
C VAL A 120 -0.89 0.75 -16.44
N LEU A 121 -1.97 1.39 -16.86
CA LEU A 121 -3.20 0.71 -17.26
C LEU A 121 -3.01 0.08 -18.64
N ARG A 122 -3.28 -1.21 -18.76
CA ARG A 122 -3.25 -1.95 -20.01
C ARG A 122 -4.65 -2.42 -20.36
N PRO A 123 -5.19 -2.12 -21.55
CA PRO A 123 -6.46 -2.67 -21.98
C PRO A 123 -6.33 -4.19 -22.17
N ASP A 124 -7.29 -4.93 -21.63
CA ASP A 124 -7.35 -6.39 -21.70
C ASP A 124 -8.48 -6.86 -22.65
N GLY A 125 -9.60 -6.16 -22.67
CA GLY A 125 -10.70 -6.46 -23.57
C GLY A 125 -11.88 -5.52 -23.40
N THR A 126 -12.84 -5.65 -24.31
CA THR A 126 -14.09 -4.88 -24.31
C THR A 126 -15.27 -5.81 -24.57
N VAL A 127 -16.36 -5.60 -23.85
CA VAL A 127 -17.63 -6.29 -24.08
C VAL A 127 -18.67 -5.26 -24.50
N GLU A 128 -19.07 -5.30 -25.76
CA GLU A 128 -20.03 -4.37 -26.34
C GLU A 128 -21.44 -4.96 -26.32
N ARG A 129 -22.26 -4.55 -25.34
CA ARG A 129 -23.66 -5.01 -25.19
C ARG A 129 -24.64 -3.87 -24.88
N GLY A 130 -24.14 -2.64 -24.74
CA GLY A 130 -24.92 -1.53 -24.20
C GLY A 130 -25.54 -0.60 -25.23
N GLY A 131 -25.27 -0.75 -26.54
CA GLY A 131 -25.64 0.25 -27.53
C GLY A 131 -24.99 1.61 -27.20
N ASP A 132 -25.78 2.65 -27.03
CA ASP A 132 -25.33 4.03 -26.75
C ASP A 132 -25.05 4.31 -25.25
N LYS A 133 -25.14 3.29 -24.37
CA LYS A 133 -24.89 3.47 -22.94
C LYS A 133 -23.40 3.66 -22.65
N PRO A 134 -23.06 4.45 -21.60
CA PRO A 134 -21.69 4.59 -21.16
C PRO A 134 -21.06 3.23 -20.77
N PHE A 135 -19.78 3.09 -21.00
CA PHE A 135 -19.03 1.90 -20.60
C PHE A 135 -18.84 1.85 -19.09
N HIS A 136 -18.93 0.64 -18.54
CA HIS A 136 -18.40 0.33 -17.22
C HIS A 136 -16.96 -0.16 -17.38
N THR A 137 -16.06 0.36 -16.57
CA THR A 137 -14.65 -0.03 -16.59
C THR A 137 -14.33 -0.90 -15.38
N VAL A 138 -13.75 -2.06 -15.63
CA VAL A 138 -13.22 -2.93 -14.58
C VAL A 138 -11.70 -2.86 -14.65
N ILE A 139 -11.06 -2.47 -13.54
CA ILE A 139 -9.61 -2.37 -13.45
C ILE A 139 -9.13 -3.38 -12.42
N ASN A 140 -8.35 -4.35 -12.89
CA ASN A 140 -7.74 -5.36 -12.04
C ASN A 140 -6.30 -4.96 -11.71
N GLY A 141 -5.99 -4.79 -10.43
CA GLY A 141 -4.66 -4.38 -9.98
C GLY A 141 -4.62 -4.11 -8.47
N GLU A 142 -3.44 -3.81 -7.95
CA GLU A 142 -3.31 -3.34 -6.58
C GLU A 142 -4.03 -1.99 -6.43
N ASN A 143 -4.94 -1.90 -5.45
CA ASN A 143 -5.88 -0.79 -5.32
C ASN A 143 -5.19 0.59 -5.22
N PHE A 144 -4.13 0.72 -4.42
CA PHE A 144 -3.43 1.99 -4.24
C PHE A 144 -2.84 2.49 -5.58
N HIS A 145 -2.18 1.61 -6.34
CA HIS A 145 -1.57 1.98 -7.63
C HIS A 145 -2.62 2.25 -8.72
N VAL A 146 -3.75 1.54 -8.69
CA VAL A 146 -4.88 1.84 -9.59
C VAL A 146 -5.45 3.22 -9.30
N LEU A 147 -5.71 3.54 -8.02
CA LEU A 147 -6.18 4.86 -7.62
C LEU A 147 -5.20 5.98 -8.01
N GLU A 148 -3.89 5.73 -7.83
CA GLU A 148 -2.85 6.67 -8.24
C GLU A 148 -2.90 6.95 -9.75
N GLN A 149 -3.04 5.90 -10.58
CA GLN A 149 -3.19 6.06 -12.04
C GLN A 149 -4.45 6.81 -12.42
N LEU A 150 -5.57 6.55 -11.77
CA LEU A 150 -6.82 7.25 -12.03
C LEU A 150 -6.72 8.76 -11.74
N THR A 151 -5.82 9.21 -10.87
CA THR A 151 -5.64 10.65 -10.62
C THR A 151 -5.10 11.41 -11.84
N PHE A 152 -4.52 10.75 -12.85
CA PHE A 152 -4.08 11.40 -14.09
C PHE A 152 -5.23 11.63 -15.08
N THR A 153 -6.30 10.84 -14.97
CA THR A 153 -7.41 10.88 -15.94
C THR A 153 -8.73 11.34 -15.32
N HIS A 154 -8.92 11.15 -14.02
CA HIS A 154 -10.19 11.38 -13.32
C HIS A 154 -10.06 12.30 -12.10
N ALA A 155 -9.00 13.11 -12.01
CA ALA A 155 -8.87 14.05 -10.90
C ALA A 155 -10.07 15.02 -10.84
N GLY A 156 -10.70 15.11 -9.69
CA GLY A 156 -11.81 16.04 -9.44
C GLY A 156 -13.07 15.79 -10.27
N SER A 157 -13.24 14.58 -10.84
CA SER A 157 -14.35 14.29 -11.74
C SER A 157 -15.22 13.10 -11.29
N VAL A 158 -14.93 12.49 -10.16
CA VAL A 158 -15.69 11.36 -9.62
C VAL A 158 -16.78 11.89 -8.69
N ASP A 159 -18.03 11.59 -8.98
CA ASP A 159 -19.19 12.06 -8.21
C ASP A 159 -19.48 11.18 -6.99
N ALA A 160 -19.15 9.88 -7.05
CA ALA A 160 -19.38 8.96 -5.95
C ALA A 160 -18.27 7.91 -5.83
N ILE A 161 -17.83 7.65 -4.62
CA ILE A 161 -16.93 6.56 -4.29
C ILE A 161 -17.61 5.71 -3.21
N TYR A 162 -17.72 4.40 -3.46
CA TYR A 162 -18.14 3.42 -2.47
C TYR A 162 -16.96 2.47 -2.20
N ILE A 163 -16.64 2.27 -0.93
CA ILE A 163 -15.60 1.34 -0.50
C ILE A 163 -16.06 0.48 0.67
N ASP A 164 -15.61 -0.75 0.66
CA ASP A 164 -15.80 -1.75 1.72
C ASP A 164 -14.41 -2.25 2.14
N PRO A 165 -13.70 -1.52 3.02
CA PRO A 165 -12.35 -1.87 3.42
C PRO A 165 -12.35 -3.08 4.36
N PRO A 166 -11.21 -3.75 4.57
CA PRO A 166 -11.11 -4.78 5.58
C PRO A 166 -11.44 -4.21 6.96
N TYR A 167 -12.25 -4.95 7.74
CA TYR A 167 -12.78 -4.48 9.03
C TYR A 167 -11.78 -4.55 10.18
N ASN A 168 -10.58 -5.07 9.92
CA ASN A 168 -9.52 -5.21 10.92
C ASN A 168 -9.97 -6.04 12.13
N SER A 169 -10.74 -7.08 11.87
CA SER A 169 -11.36 -7.93 12.92
C SER A 169 -10.33 -8.72 13.72
N GLY A 170 -9.13 -8.90 13.21
CA GLY A 170 -8.10 -9.76 13.77
C GLY A 170 -8.26 -11.23 13.37
N ALA A 171 -9.22 -11.54 12.50
CA ALA A 171 -9.50 -12.89 11.99
C ALA A 171 -8.73 -13.21 10.70
N ARG A 172 -7.58 -12.59 10.48
CA ARG A 172 -6.78 -12.71 9.23
C ARG A 172 -7.54 -12.24 7.98
N ASP A 173 -8.36 -11.22 8.14
CA ASP A 173 -9.22 -10.66 7.11
C ASP A 173 -8.48 -9.76 6.11
N TRP A 174 -7.27 -9.33 6.43
CA TRP A 174 -6.45 -8.52 5.53
C TRP A 174 -4.95 -8.71 5.76
N LYS A 175 -4.15 -8.26 4.78
CA LYS A 175 -2.70 -8.36 4.80
C LYS A 175 -2.06 -6.97 4.81
N TYR A 176 -0.99 -6.84 5.58
CA TYR A 176 -0.05 -5.73 5.51
C TYR A 176 1.34 -6.27 5.21
N ASN A 177 2.00 -5.80 4.15
CA ASN A 177 3.24 -6.38 3.62
C ASN A 177 3.12 -7.88 3.33
N ASN A 178 1.97 -8.32 2.78
CA ASN A 178 1.60 -9.71 2.52
C ASN A 178 1.48 -10.61 3.76
N ASP A 179 1.70 -10.08 4.93
CA ASP A 179 1.44 -10.78 6.19
C ASP A 179 0.02 -10.49 6.69
N TYR A 180 -0.69 -11.52 7.11
CA TYR A 180 -1.97 -11.31 7.77
C TYR A 180 -1.78 -10.53 9.06
N VAL A 181 -2.61 -9.52 9.26
CA VAL A 181 -2.65 -8.77 10.51
C VAL A 181 -3.47 -9.57 11.52
N GLU A 182 -2.82 -10.00 12.58
CA GLU A 182 -3.43 -10.83 13.61
C GLU A 182 -4.07 -9.98 14.72
N GLY A 183 -4.96 -10.59 15.50
CA GLY A 183 -5.71 -9.92 16.56
C GLY A 183 -4.85 -9.41 17.72
N ASP A 184 -3.69 -10.04 17.96
CA ASP A 184 -2.71 -9.69 18.99
C ASP A 184 -1.63 -8.72 18.51
N ASP A 185 -1.64 -8.32 17.25
CA ASP A 185 -0.73 -7.29 16.73
C ASP A 185 -1.04 -5.95 17.41
N LEU A 186 -0.11 -5.48 18.24
CA LEU A 186 -0.21 -4.21 18.96
C LEU A 186 -0.36 -2.99 18.04
N TYR A 187 0.13 -3.10 16.81
CA TYR A 187 0.11 -2.02 15.81
C TYR A 187 -1.01 -2.18 14.76
N ARG A 188 -1.90 -3.16 14.92
CA ARG A 188 -2.93 -3.45 13.90
C ARG A 188 -3.77 -2.23 13.53
N HIS A 189 -4.17 -1.44 14.51
CA HIS A 189 -4.98 -0.24 14.29
C HIS A 189 -4.20 0.86 13.57
N SER A 190 -2.94 1.09 13.92
CA SER A 190 -2.10 2.08 13.24
C SER A 190 -1.69 1.64 11.84
N LYS A 191 -1.47 0.35 11.60
CA LYS A 191 -1.27 -0.21 10.27
C LYS A 191 -2.49 0.00 9.39
N TRP A 192 -3.69 -0.29 9.92
CA TRP A 192 -4.95 -0.09 9.22
C TRP A 192 -5.20 1.38 8.89
N LEU A 193 -4.96 2.27 9.84
CA LEU A 193 -5.07 3.71 9.61
C LEU A 193 -4.09 4.21 8.54
N ALA A 194 -2.84 3.74 8.56
CA ALA A 194 -1.85 4.09 7.54
C ALA A 194 -2.24 3.56 6.15
N PHE A 195 -2.80 2.35 6.09
CA PHE A 195 -3.35 1.75 4.87
C PHE A 195 -4.52 2.59 4.33
N MET A 196 -5.47 2.97 5.18
CA MET A 196 -6.64 3.76 4.80
C MET A 196 -6.27 5.21 4.43
N GLU A 197 -5.41 5.87 5.20
CA GLU A 197 -5.02 7.26 4.96
C GLU A 197 -4.49 7.47 3.55
N ARG A 198 -3.63 6.57 3.07
CA ARG A 198 -3.06 6.66 1.72
C ARG A 198 -4.13 6.60 0.65
N ARG A 199 -5.09 5.69 0.78
CA ARG A 199 -6.19 5.50 -0.17
C ARG A 199 -7.22 6.63 -0.12
N LEU A 200 -7.57 7.10 1.06
CA LEU A 200 -8.48 8.24 1.24
C LEU A 200 -7.90 9.54 0.66
N LYS A 201 -6.58 9.77 0.76
CA LYS A 201 -5.93 10.91 0.11
C LYS A 201 -6.03 10.86 -1.41
N LEU A 202 -5.95 9.68 -2.02
CA LEU A 202 -6.18 9.50 -3.45
C LEU A 202 -7.66 9.66 -3.80
N ALA A 203 -8.57 9.09 -3.01
CA ALA A 203 -10.00 9.27 -3.15
C ALA A 203 -10.39 10.78 -3.15
N LYS A 204 -9.84 11.54 -2.22
CA LYS A 204 -10.03 13.00 -2.17
C LYS A 204 -9.60 13.71 -3.45
N ARG A 205 -8.50 13.28 -4.07
CA ARG A 205 -8.03 13.84 -5.34
C ARG A 205 -8.92 13.48 -6.52
N LEU A 206 -9.60 12.34 -6.47
CA LEU A 206 -10.51 11.87 -7.51
C LEU A 206 -11.90 12.52 -7.41
N LEU A 207 -12.40 12.70 -6.20
CA LEU A 207 -13.73 13.25 -5.95
C LEU A 207 -13.88 14.67 -6.47
N ASN A 208 -15.06 14.94 -7.06
CA ASN A 208 -15.48 16.28 -7.40
C ASN A 208 -15.56 17.12 -6.11
N PRO A 209 -14.81 18.23 -6.01
CA PRO A 209 -14.72 19.00 -4.77
C PRO A 209 -16.00 19.76 -4.41
N TYR A 210 -16.98 19.85 -5.31
CA TYR A 210 -18.19 20.65 -5.12
C TYR A 210 -19.43 19.81 -4.82
N ASP A 211 -19.53 18.65 -5.47
CA ASP A 211 -20.74 17.81 -5.36
C ASP A 211 -20.36 16.35 -5.55
N SER A 212 -19.98 15.70 -4.46
CA SER A 212 -19.60 14.30 -4.46
C SER A 212 -19.88 13.63 -3.13
N VAL A 213 -19.93 12.29 -3.14
CA VAL A 213 -20.14 11.49 -1.94
C VAL A 213 -19.10 10.38 -1.82
N LEU A 214 -18.59 10.18 -0.62
CA LEU A 214 -17.79 9.02 -0.23
C LEU A 214 -18.59 8.18 0.76
N ILE A 215 -18.82 6.93 0.42
CA ILE A 215 -19.50 5.95 1.28
C ILE A 215 -18.49 4.89 1.69
N VAL A 216 -18.36 4.67 3.01
CA VAL A 216 -17.43 3.68 3.58
C VAL A 216 -18.21 2.79 4.52
N THR A 217 -18.25 1.48 4.24
CA THR A 217 -18.78 0.49 5.19
C THR A 217 -17.69 0.08 6.18
N ILE A 218 -18.05 -0.10 7.43
CA ILE A 218 -17.12 -0.51 8.49
C ILE A 218 -17.89 -1.07 9.69
N ASP A 219 -17.28 -1.90 10.49
CA ASP A 219 -17.85 -2.43 11.73
C ASP A 219 -17.48 -1.57 12.97
N GLU A 220 -17.97 -2.02 14.14
CA GLU A 220 -17.76 -1.34 15.42
C GLU A 220 -16.29 -1.26 15.86
N LYS A 221 -15.38 -2.01 15.24
CA LYS A 221 -13.97 -2.09 15.70
C LYS A 221 -13.15 -0.89 15.27
N GLU A 222 -13.41 -0.38 14.05
CA GLU A 222 -12.64 0.72 13.48
C GLU A 222 -13.47 1.99 13.19
N TYR A 223 -14.79 1.98 13.36
CA TYR A 223 -15.63 3.11 12.96
C TYR A 223 -15.25 4.45 13.61
N LEU A 224 -14.88 4.44 14.91
CA LEU A 224 -14.44 5.66 15.60
C LEU A 224 -13.14 6.22 15.03
N ARG A 225 -12.17 5.34 14.74
CA ARG A 225 -10.88 5.74 14.18
C ARG A 225 -11.05 6.21 12.74
N LEU A 226 -11.88 5.51 11.97
CA LEU A 226 -12.23 5.91 10.62
C LEU A 226 -12.91 7.28 10.61
N GLY A 227 -13.85 7.53 11.50
CA GLY A 227 -14.52 8.83 11.63
C GLY A 227 -13.52 9.98 11.82
N LEU A 228 -12.59 9.83 12.77
CA LEU A 228 -11.54 10.82 13.02
C LEU A 228 -10.59 10.98 11.82
N LEU A 229 -10.27 9.88 11.13
CA LEU A 229 -9.43 9.91 9.93
C LEU A 229 -10.13 10.62 8.77
N LEU A 230 -11.44 10.42 8.61
CA LEU A 230 -12.25 11.12 7.62
C LEU A 230 -12.33 12.62 7.92
N GLU A 231 -12.57 13.01 9.16
CA GLU A 231 -12.55 14.43 9.58
C GLU A 231 -11.21 15.10 9.26
N GLN A 232 -10.10 14.43 9.51
CA GLN A 232 -8.78 14.94 9.16
C GLN A 232 -8.52 15.02 7.65
N THR A 233 -9.00 14.04 6.90
CA THR A 233 -8.74 13.95 5.46
C THR A 233 -9.66 14.88 4.67
N PHE A 234 -10.92 15.02 5.11
CA PHE A 234 -11.97 15.80 4.44
C PHE A 234 -12.57 16.84 5.39
N PRO A 235 -11.79 17.82 5.86
CA PRO A 235 -12.25 18.80 6.83
C PRO A 235 -13.37 19.70 6.30
N GLU A 236 -13.56 19.74 4.99
CA GLU A 236 -14.62 20.48 4.29
C GLU A 236 -15.93 19.68 4.13
N ALA A 237 -15.90 18.37 4.36
CA ALA A 237 -17.04 17.49 4.14
C ALA A 237 -17.96 17.40 5.36
N GLN A 238 -19.24 17.21 5.10
CA GLN A 238 -20.19 16.82 6.14
C GLN A 238 -20.17 15.31 6.32
N ILE A 239 -19.80 14.83 7.50
CA ILE A 239 -19.75 13.42 7.83
C ILE A 239 -21.06 13.01 8.51
N GLN A 240 -21.68 11.94 8.01
CA GLN A 240 -22.86 11.33 8.59
C GLN A 240 -22.60 9.86 8.83
N MET A 241 -22.87 9.39 10.05
CA MET A 241 -22.86 7.98 10.39
C MET A 241 -24.27 7.41 10.26
N VAL A 242 -24.39 6.31 9.55
CA VAL A 242 -25.63 5.55 9.38
C VAL A 242 -25.41 4.19 10.02
N PRO A 243 -26.14 3.84 11.13
CA PRO A 243 -26.00 2.56 11.84
C PRO A 243 -26.60 1.39 11.06
#